data_f6464cdd890cbcc6d708a0256d912950
#
_entry.id   f6464cdd890cbcc6d708a0256d912950
#
_cell.length_a   1.000
_cell.length_b   1.000
_cell.length_c   1.000
_cell.angle_alpha   90.00
_cell.angle_beta   90.00
_cell.angle_gamma   90.00
#
_symmetry.space_group_name_H-M   'P 1'
#
loop_
_entity.id
_entity.type
_entity.pdbx_description
1 polymer ?
#
loop_
_entity_poly.entity_id
_entity_poly.type
_entity_poly.pdbx_seq_one_letter_code
_entity_poly.pdbx_strand_id
1 'polypeptide(L)'
;EVDAGYASNYTCRGIVASHALAEGDSVIPAGVNLNYKLCDANSIVASASYTTLTSGHHLMGDRDISFHNETNFNLGWQNKDGLLKNLSTTLGWNLIHGGLLGNFAKYDHAHSVTQEFYLNLNYDLTQNWFAGVTTSYAFQGMTGWWFQPYVGYKAALCPVTDIVVTAGMSATSSYFGAAFEQANGAQAWWVKAELPVKLGVKNLSLVPFVSFNWAGCGALKVNKGLDKGDKPYKNFGVVAGASLVYSF
;
A
#
# COMPACT_ATOMS: atom_id res chain seq x y z
N GLU A 1 3.92 4.57 -17.30
CA GLU A 1 3.87 3.15 -16.93
C GLU A 1 2.41 2.74 -16.73
N VAL A 2 2.07 1.54 -17.17
CA VAL A 2 0.76 0.89 -16.92
C VAL A 2 1.03 -0.46 -16.28
N ASP A 3 0.26 -0.81 -15.27
CA ASP A 3 0.35 -2.10 -14.62
C ASP A 3 -1.02 -2.76 -14.44
N ALA A 4 -1.03 -4.08 -14.45
CA ALA A 4 -2.17 -4.90 -14.06
C ALA A 4 -1.67 -6.18 -13.42
N GLY A 5 -2.37 -6.69 -12.42
CA GLY A 5 -1.89 -7.84 -11.66
C GLY A 5 -2.96 -8.66 -10.98
N TYR A 6 -2.48 -9.62 -10.22
CA TYR A 6 -3.28 -10.46 -9.33
C TYR A 6 -2.53 -10.62 -8.01
N ALA A 7 -3.25 -10.55 -6.92
CA ALA A 7 -2.74 -10.90 -5.59
C ALA A 7 -3.75 -11.79 -4.85
N SER A 8 -3.21 -12.75 -4.11
CA SER A 8 -4.01 -13.73 -3.35
C SER A 8 -4.78 -13.13 -2.18
N ASN A 9 -4.50 -11.87 -1.83
CA ASN A 9 -5.18 -11.14 -0.78
C ASN A 9 -4.99 -9.63 -0.99
N TYR A 10 -5.93 -8.84 -0.46
CA TYR A 10 -5.79 -7.39 -0.44
C TYR A 10 -4.89 -6.95 0.71
N THR A 11 -4.00 -6.02 0.41
CA THR A 11 -3.11 -5.42 1.42
C THR A 11 -3.23 -3.90 1.34
N CYS A 12 -3.68 -3.28 2.41
CA CYS A 12 -3.68 -1.84 2.57
C CYS A 12 -2.64 -1.46 3.60
N ARG A 13 -1.59 -0.75 3.18
CA ARG A 13 -0.55 -0.20 4.06
C ARG A 13 0.07 -1.24 5.03
N GLY A 14 0.31 -2.45 4.52
CA GLY A 14 0.86 -3.55 5.31
C GLY A 14 -0.17 -4.32 6.13
N ILE A 15 -1.41 -3.84 6.24
CA ILE A 15 -2.50 -4.60 6.85
C ILE A 15 -3.10 -5.49 5.77
N VAL A 16 -3.06 -6.79 5.99
CA VAL A 16 -3.69 -7.78 5.10
C VAL A 16 -5.18 -7.86 5.44
N ALA A 17 -6.03 -7.85 4.45
CA ALA A 17 -7.48 -7.87 4.65
C ALA A 17 -7.96 -9.08 5.48
N SER A 18 -7.30 -10.24 5.32
CA SER A 18 -7.58 -11.43 6.14
C SER A 18 -7.27 -11.27 7.63
N HIS A 19 -6.51 -10.24 8.02
CA HIS A 19 -6.30 -9.88 9.43
C HIS A 19 -7.45 -9.06 10.00
N ALA A 20 -8.15 -8.33 9.14
CA ALA A 20 -9.29 -7.49 9.51
C ALA A 20 -10.64 -8.11 9.12
N LEU A 21 -10.64 -9.03 8.16
CA LEU A 21 -11.81 -9.69 7.59
C LEU A 21 -11.65 -11.21 7.74
N ALA A 22 -12.73 -11.89 8.07
CA ALA A 22 -12.71 -13.33 8.36
C ALA A 22 -12.22 -14.21 7.19
N GLU A 23 -12.28 -13.71 5.96
CA GLU A 23 -11.84 -14.39 4.74
C GLU A 23 -11.09 -13.41 3.85
N GLY A 24 -9.88 -13.79 3.43
CA GLY A 24 -9.07 -12.99 2.50
C GLY A 24 -9.47 -13.26 1.07
N ASP A 25 -9.87 -12.22 0.36
CA ASP A 25 -10.21 -12.30 -1.04
C ASP A 25 -9.05 -11.91 -1.93
N SER A 26 -8.91 -12.62 -3.03
CA SER A 26 -7.99 -12.25 -4.10
C SER A 26 -8.40 -10.92 -4.73
N VAL A 27 -7.44 -10.17 -5.22
CA VAL A 27 -7.65 -8.88 -5.85
C VAL A 27 -6.98 -8.80 -7.22
N ILE A 28 -7.57 -7.99 -8.08
CA ILE A 28 -7.01 -7.61 -9.38
C ILE A 28 -6.75 -6.10 -9.33
N PRO A 29 -5.51 -5.66 -9.05
CA PRO A 29 -5.11 -4.28 -9.20
C PRO A 29 -4.80 -3.95 -10.65
N ALA A 30 -5.10 -2.72 -11.06
CA ALA A 30 -4.64 -2.12 -12.30
C ALA A 30 -4.33 -0.65 -12.09
N GLY A 31 -3.32 -0.12 -12.78
CA GLY A 31 -2.91 1.26 -12.56
C GLY A 31 -2.22 1.90 -13.76
N VAL A 32 -2.20 3.21 -13.74
CA VAL A 32 -1.45 4.07 -14.65
C VAL A 32 -0.63 5.03 -13.81
N ASN A 33 0.67 5.08 -14.08
CA ASN A 33 1.60 6.00 -13.45
C ASN A 33 2.21 6.90 -14.50
N LEU A 34 2.14 8.19 -14.30
CA LEU A 34 2.69 9.23 -15.16
C LEU A 34 3.80 9.96 -14.42
N ASN A 35 4.91 10.19 -15.09
CA ASN A 35 6.00 10.99 -14.58
C ASN A 35 6.38 12.02 -15.66
N TYR A 36 6.08 13.29 -15.40
CA TYR A 36 6.42 14.39 -16.27
C TYR A 36 7.64 15.12 -15.73
N LYS A 37 8.77 14.98 -16.45
CA LYS A 37 10.05 15.59 -16.08
C LYS A 37 10.00 17.09 -16.32
N LEU A 38 10.21 17.87 -15.27
CA LEU A 38 10.33 19.33 -15.33
C LEU A 38 11.79 19.75 -15.60
N CYS A 39 12.73 19.09 -14.92
CA CYS A 39 14.17 19.25 -15.08
C CYS A 39 14.87 17.98 -14.59
N ASP A 40 16.19 17.94 -14.54
CA ASP A 40 16.94 16.72 -14.19
C ASP A 40 16.61 16.18 -12.79
N ALA A 41 16.35 17.06 -11.84
CA ALA A 41 16.02 16.67 -10.47
C ALA A 41 14.52 16.65 -10.15
N ASN A 42 13.67 17.30 -10.94
CA ASN A 42 12.29 17.52 -10.58
C ASN A 42 11.29 16.96 -11.60
N SER A 43 10.24 16.35 -11.11
CA SER A 43 9.13 15.81 -11.91
C SER A 43 7.79 16.07 -11.22
N ILE A 44 6.73 16.12 -12.01
CA ILE A 44 5.36 15.94 -11.55
C ILE A 44 5.03 14.46 -11.73
N VAL A 45 4.54 13.84 -10.67
CA VAL A 45 4.07 12.46 -10.69
C VAL A 45 2.56 12.43 -10.49
N ALA A 46 1.88 11.64 -11.29
CA ALA A 46 0.45 11.41 -11.15
C ALA A 46 0.17 9.92 -11.34
N SER A 47 -0.76 9.38 -10.57
CA SER A 47 -1.22 8.02 -10.78
C SER A 47 -2.73 7.89 -10.56
N ALA A 48 -3.29 6.91 -11.25
CA ALA A 48 -4.63 6.42 -11.01
C ALA A 48 -4.57 4.90 -10.91
N SER A 49 -5.16 4.32 -9.88
CA SER A 49 -5.25 2.86 -9.75
C SER A 49 -6.66 2.44 -9.35
N TYR A 50 -6.99 1.23 -9.76
CA TYR A 50 -8.25 0.56 -9.45
C TYR A 50 -7.96 -0.85 -8.96
N THR A 51 -8.57 -1.24 -7.86
CA THR A 51 -8.44 -2.58 -7.31
C THR A 51 -9.84 -3.17 -7.12
N THR A 52 -10.08 -4.32 -7.70
CA THR A 52 -11.33 -5.07 -7.54
C THR A 52 -11.10 -6.39 -6.84
N LEU A 53 -12.08 -6.81 -6.05
CA LEU A 53 -12.11 -8.14 -5.43
C LEU A 53 -12.61 -9.18 -6.43
N THR A 54 -12.05 -10.38 -6.39
CA THR A 54 -12.45 -11.46 -7.30
C THR A 54 -13.73 -12.18 -6.87
N SER A 55 -14.05 -12.18 -5.58
CA SER A 55 -15.19 -12.90 -5.03
C SER A 55 -16.39 -12.03 -4.66
N GLY A 56 -16.27 -10.75 -4.73
CA GLY A 56 -17.40 -9.82 -4.60
C GLY A 56 -18.13 -9.80 -3.25
N HIS A 57 -17.59 -10.46 -2.22
CA HIS A 57 -18.23 -10.46 -0.90
C HIS A 57 -17.25 -10.13 0.20
N HIS A 58 -17.61 -9.35 1.07
CA HIS A 58 -17.62 -9.25 2.28
C HIS A 58 -17.60 -8.53 3.51
N LEU A 59 -17.98 -9.08 4.38
CA LEU A 59 -18.66 -8.56 5.58
C LEU A 59 -17.75 -8.53 6.80
N MET A 60 -17.66 -7.40 7.45
CA MET A 60 -17.20 -7.29 8.83
C MET A 60 -18.40 -7.55 9.78
N GLY A 61 -18.63 -8.81 10.16
CA GLY A 61 -19.67 -9.21 11.13
C GLY A 61 -21.07 -8.73 10.77
N ASP A 62 -21.94 -8.47 11.76
CA ASP A 62 -23.32 -7.98 11.61
C ASP A 62 -23.44 -6.53 11.09
N ARG A 63 -22.37 -5.93 10.65
CA ARG A 63 -22.35 -4.59 10.07
C ARG A 63 -22.16 -4.71 8.57
N ASP A 64 -23.04 -4.09 7.79
CA ASP A 64 -22.98 -3.96 6.33
C ASP A 64 -21.75 -3.15 5.84
N ILE A 65 -20.57 -3.49 6.29
CA ILE A 65 -19.33 -2.95 5.76
C ILE A 65 -18.89 -3.86 4.61
N SER A 66 -19.45 -3.64 3.45
CA SER A 66 -19.01 -4.32 2.24
C SER A 66 -17.68 -3.70 1.78
N PHE A 67 -16.67 -4.54 1.55
CA PHE A 67 -15.46 -4.11 0.88
C PHE A 67 -15.82 -3.88 -0.60
N HIS A 68 -15.85 -2.63 -1.00
CA HIS A 68 -16.06 -2.26 -2.39
C HIS A 68 -14.72 -2.07 -3.10
N ASN A 69 -14.78 -2.05 -4.43
CA ASN A 69 -13.66 -1.68 -5.26
C ASN A 69 -13.01 -0.39 -4.77
N GLU A 70 -11.69 -0.33 -4.87
CA GLU A 70 -10.91 0.84 -4.47
C GLU A 70 -10.39 1.57 -5.70
N THR A 71 -10.55 2.88 -5.72
CA THR A 71 -9.95 3.76 -6.70
C THR A 71 -9.05 4.76 -5.98
N ASN A 72 -7.81 4.85 -6.40
CA ASN A 72 -6.85 5.81 -5.86
C ASN A 72 -6.42 6.77 -6.96
N PHE A 73 -6.38 8.07 -6.63
CA PHE A 73 -5.78 9.11 -7.45
C PHE A 73 -4.67 9.77 -6.65
N ASN A 74 -3.54 9.95 -7.28
CA ASN A 74 -2.35 10.52 -6.67
C ASN A 74 -1.79 11.61 -7.55
N LEU A 75 -1.40 12.74 -6.95
CA LEU A 75 -0.71 13.82 -7.62
C LEU A 75 0.40 14.33 -6.70
N GLY A 76 1.62 14.46 -7.21
CA GLY A 76 2.73 14.90 -6.42
C GLY A 76 3.86 15.53 -7.21
N TRP A 77 4.75 16.16 -6.48
CA TRP A 77 6.04 16.61 -6.94
C TRP A 77 7.10 15.65 -6.44
N GLN A 78 8.00 15.24 -7.30
CA GLN A 78 9.14 14.40 -6.99
C GLN A 78 10.44 15.14 -7.25
N ASN A 79 11.36 15.05 -6.30
CA ASN A 79 12.74 15.50 -6.43
C ASN A 79 13.67 14.30 -6.25
N LYS A 80 14.57 14.10 -7.21
CA LYS A 80 15.63 13.07 -7.15
C LYS A 80 16.98 13.75 -7.18
N ASP A 81 17.83 13.48 -6.19
CA ASP A 81 19.19 14.00 -6.07
C ASP A 81 19.32 15.54 -6.00
N GLY A 82 18.22 16.28 -6.05
CA GLY A 82 18.25 17.74 -6.09
C GLY A 82 18.38 18.37 -4.71
N LEU A 83 17.74 17.79 -3.69
CA LEU A 83 17.84 18.26 -2.30
C LEU A 83 19.07 17.67 -1.60
N LEU A 84 19.32 16.40 -1.80
CA LEU A 84 20.47 15.68 -1.27
C LEU A 84 20.79 14.55 -2.26
N LYS A 85 22.06 14.30 -2.50
CA LYS A 85 22.52 13.19 -3.36
C LYS A 85 22.01 11.85 -2.81
N ASN A 86 21.55 10.99 -3.69
CA ASN A 86 20.95 9.68 -3.39
C ASN A 86 19.59 9.75 -2.66
N LEU A 87 19.02 10.93 -2.47
CA LEU A 87 17.70 11.11 -1.86
C LEU A 87 16.66 11.35 -2.95
N SER A 88 15.62 10.51 -2.95
CA SER A 88 14.38 10.77 -3.67
C SER A 88 13.30 11.21 -2.68
N THR A 89 12.71 12.36 -2.94
CA THR A 89 11.63 12.94 -2.14
C THR A 89 10.40 13.05 -3.01
N THR A 90 9.24 12.57 -2.55
CA THR A 90 7.96 12.83 -3.21
C THR A 90 7.00 13.43 -2.19
N LEU A 91 6.45 14.59 -2.50
CA LEU A 91 5.41 15.25 -1.71
C LEU A 91 4.16 15.34 -2.58
N GLY A 92 3.00 14.95 -2.05
CA GLY A 92 1.80 14.97 -2.86
C GLY A 92 0.51 14.83 -2.06
N TRP A 93 -0.54 14.70 -2.83
CA TRP A 93 -1.90 14.51 -2.37
C TRP A 93 -2.46 13.21 -2.95
N ASN A 94 -3.25 12.50 -2.15
CA ASN A 94 -3.86 11.23 -2.50
C ASN A 94 -5.35 11.28 -2.16
N LEU A 95 -6.17 10.80 -3.10
CA LEU A 95 -7.59 10.60 -2.93
C LEU A 95 -7.90 9.12 -3.07
N ILE A 96 -8.45 8.53 -2.03
CA ILE A 96 -8.84 7.13 -1.95
C ILE A 96 -10.36 7.05 -1.87
N HIS A 97 -10.97 6.39 -2.84
CA HIS A 97 -12.40 6.15 -2.89
C HIS A 97 -12.69 4.65 -2.81
N GLY A 98 -13.57 4.25 -1.92
CA GLY A 98 -13.89 2.84 -1.70
C GLY A 98 -12.80 2.11 -0.92
N GLY A 99 -12.68 0.82 -1.15
CA GLY A 99 -11.72 -0.05 -0.46
C GLY A 99 -11.92 -0.10 1.05
N LEU A 100 -10.89 -0.52 1.77
CA LEU A 100 -10.92 -0.61 3.22
C LEU A 100 -10.99 0.78 3.87
N LEU A 101 -10.19 1.72 3.41
CA LEU A 101 -10.11 3.07 3.98
C LEU A 101 -11.37 3.89 3.71
N GLY A 102 -11.93 3.81 2.50
CA GLY A 102 -13.17 4.51 2.15
C GLY A 102 -14.37 3.99 2.95
N ASN A 103 -14.41 2.71 3.25
CA ASN A 103 -15.46 2.12 4.09
C ASN A 103 -15.36 2.56 5.55
N PHE A 104 -14.15 2.68 6.09
CA PHE A 104 -13.95 3.24 7.43
C PHE A 104 -14.35 4.72 7.48
N ALA A 105 -14.02 5.51 6.46
CA ALA A 105 -14.44 6.90 6.35
C ALA A 105 -15.96 7.05 6.34
N LYS A 106 -16.67 6.19 5.61
CA LYS A 106 -18.14 6.18 5.58
C LYS A 106 -18.75 5.90 6.96
N TYR A 107 -18.10 5.05 7.76
CA TYR A 107 -18.59 4.71 9.09
C TYR A 107 -18.56 5.91 10.05
N ASP A 108 -17.54 6.76 9.95
CA ASP A 108 -17.37 7.93 10.81
C ASP A 108 -18.16 9.17 10.31
N HIS A 109 -18.22 9.41 8.99
CA HIS A 109 -18.74 10.66 8.43
C HIS A 109 -19.62 10.51 7.18
N ALA A 110 -20.16 9.34 6.89
CA ALA A 110 -20.99 9.08 5.70
C ALA A 110 -20.30 9.35 4.33
N HIS A 111 -18.97 9.45 4.30
CA HIS A 111 -18.19 9.67 3.09
C HIS A 111 -17.32 8.44 2.79
N SER A 112 -17.40 7.94 1.55
CA SER A 112 -16.56 6.83 1.07
C SER A 112 -15.21 7.31 0.53
N VAL A 113 -14.78 8.51 0.88
CA VAL A 113 -13.59 9.16 0.34
C VAL A 113 -12.66 9.56 1.47
N THR A 114 -11.39 9.16 1.35
CA THR A 114 -10.30 9.63 2.20
C THR A 114 -9.35 10.50 1.38
N GLN A 115 -8.98 11.67 1.91
CA GLN A 115 -7.98 12.54 1.33
C GLN A 115 -6.80 12.71 2.27
N GLU A 116 -5.60 12.67 1.69
CA GLU A 116 -4.35 12.71 2.44
C GLU A 116 -3.31 13.57 1.75
N PHE A 117 -2.50 14.26 2.52
CA PHE A 117 -1.16 14.65 2.09
C PHE A 117 -0.18 13.56 2.43
N TYR A 118 0.78 13.29 1.54
CA TYR A 118 1.82 12.31 1.79
C TYR A 118 3.21 12.86 1.49
N LEU A 119 4.19 12.34 2.22
CA LEU A 119 5.61 12.52 1.98
C LEU A 119 6.26 11.13 1.90
N ASN A 120 6.96 10.89 0.80
CA ASN A 120 7.77 9.69 0.62
C ASN A 120 9.24 10.10 0.49
N LEU A 121 10.07 9.57 1.36
CA LEU A 121 11.53 9.74 1.34
C LEU A 121 12.15 8.37 1.08
N ASN A 122 13.04 8.31 0.09
CA ASN A 122 13.83 7.11 -0.19
C ASN A 122 15.29 7.50 -0.39
N TYR A 123 16.18 6.87 0.34
CA TYR A 123 17.61 7.13 0.32
C TYR A 123 18.39 5.87 -0.09
N ASP A 124 19.15 5.95 -1.17
CA ASP A 124 20.06 4.88 -1.61
C ASP A 124 21.32 4.92 -0.73
N LEU A 125 21.40 4.00 0.25
CA LEU A 125 22.54 3.83 1.16
C LEU A 125 23.78 3.35 0.42
N THR A 126 23.59 2.42 -0.52
CA THR A 126 24.61 1.87 -1.42
C THR A 126 23.96 1.55 -2.78
N GLN A 127 24.70 0.94 -3.69
CA GLN A 127 24.16 0.45 -4.96
C GLN A 127 23.04 -0.59 -4.77
N ASN A 128 23.09 -1.34 -3.66
CA ASN A 128 22.18 -2.45 -3.39
C ASN A 128 21.20 -2.16 -2.26
N TRP A 129 21.59 -1.37 -1.26
CA TRP A 129 20.76 -1.09 -0.09
C TRP A 129 20.11 0.27 -0.17
N PHE A 130 18.85 0.32 0.19
CA PHE A 130 18.09 1.56 0.34
C PHE A 130 17.24 1.53 1.60
N ALA A 131 16.88 2.71 2.10
CA ALA A 131 15.97 2.87 3.21
C ALA A 131 15.04 4.04 2.94
N GLY A 132 13.86 4.01 3.52
CA GLY A 132 12.94 5.10 3.32
C GLY A 132 11.84 5.16 4.36
N VAL A 133 10.99 6.14 4.20
CA VAL A 133 9.78 6.32 4.97
C VAL A 133 8.69 6.92 4.10
N THR A 134 7.51 6.34 4.18
CA THR A 134 6.27 6.95 3.69
C THR A 134 5.48 7.43 4.90
N THR A 135 5.08 8.68 4.90
CA THR A 135 4.16 9.21 5.91
C THR A 135 3.01 9.93 5.22
N SER A 136 1.82 9.83 5.76
CA SER A 136 0.66 10.58 5.28
C SER A 136 -0.18 11.10 6.43
N TYR A 137 -0.83 12.22 6.16
CA TYR A 137 -1.82 12.82 7.04
C TYR A 137 -3.17 12.86 6.32
N ALA A 138 -4.11 12.08 6.82
CA ALA A 138 -5.49 12.13 6.35
C ALA A 138 -6.21 13.30 7.03
N PHE A 139 -6.87 14.13 6.23
CA PHE A 139 -7.58 15.32 6.69
C PHE A 139 -9.07 15.28 6.34
N GLN A 140 -9.49 14.33 5.54
CA GLN A 140 -10.89 14.07 5.18
C GLN A 140 -11.16 12.58 5.10
N GLY A 141 -12.30 12.16 5.60
CA GLY A 141 -12.72 10.78 5.74
C GLY A 141 -12.13 10.17 7.01
N MET A 142 -10.87 9.78 6.95
CA MET A 142 -10.05 9.45 8.11
C MET A 142 -9.30 10.70 8.56
N THR A 143 -8.94 10.82 9.83
CA THR A 143 -8.16 11.96 10.35
C THR A 143 -7.02 11.46 11.21
N GLY A 144 -5.77 11.74 10.80
CA GLY A 144 -4.60 11.34 11.56
C GLY A 144 -3.40 10.97 10.70
N TRP A 145 -2.36 10.49 11.37
CA TRP A 145 -1.08 10.18 10.76
C TRP A 145 -0.92 8.69 10.48
N TRP A 146 -0.35 8.40 9.30
CA TRP A 146 0.21 7.11 8.92
C TRP A 146 1.71 7.24 8.74
N PHE A 147 2.47 6.27 9.22
CA PHE A 147 3.92 6.24 9.17
C PHE A 147 4.41 4.84 8.79
N GLN A 148 5.26 4.73 7.78
CA GLN A 148 5.73 3.46 7.24
C GLN A 148 7.22 3.52 6.88
N PRO A 149 8.14 3.31 7.84
CA PRO A 149 9.56 3.15 7.57
C PRO A 149 9.83 1.78 6.97
N TYR A 150 10.84 1.72 6.11
CA TYR A 150 11.29 0.49 5.46
C TYR A 150 12.77 0.51 5.14
N VAL A 151 13.34 -0.68 4.95
CA VAL A 151 14.67 -0.92 4.39
C VAL A 151 14.55 -1.94 3.28
N GLY A 152 15.36 -1.82 2.25
CA GLY A 152 15.33 -2.75 1.13
C GLY A 152 16.71 -3.07 0.58
N TYR A 153 16.75 -4.18 -0.13
CA TYR A 153 17.90 -4.67 -0.86
C TYR A 153 17.50 -4.98 -2.30
N LYS A 154 18.30 -4.54 -3.26
CA LYS A 154 18.11 -4.83 -4.69
C LYS A 154 19.40 -5.39 -5.28
N ALA A 155 19.29 -6.41 -6.12
CA ALA A 155 20.42 -6.97 -6.84
C ALA A 155 19.98 -7.57 -8.17
N ALA A 156 20.83 -7.49 -9.17
CA ALA A 156 20.65 -8.23 -10.40
C ALA A 156 21.01 -9.71 -10.15
N LEU A 157 20.10 -10.62 -10.45
CA LEU A 157 20.34 -12.06 -10.42
C LEU A 157 20.89 -12.55 -11.76
N CYS A 158 20.39 -11.97 -12.85
CA CYS A 158 20.88 -12.20 -14.21
C CYS A 158 20.48 -11.01 -15.10
N PRO A 159 20.88 -10.96 -16.38
CA PRO A 159 20.58 -9.81 -17.27
C PRO A 159 19.10 -9.46 -17.44
N VAL A 160 18.21 -10.43 -17.17
CA VAL A 160 16.75 -10.26 -17.36
C VAL A 160 15.96 -10.26 -16.06
N THR A 161 16.59 -10.51 -14.91
CA THR A 161 15.88 -10.67 -13.63
C THR A 161 16.65 -9.99 -12.50
N ASP A 162 15.96 -9.13 -11.79
CA ASP A 162 16.41 -8.55 -10.53
C ASP A 162 15.71 -9.22 -9.34
N ILE A 163 16.26 -9.09 -8.15
CA ILE A 163 15.57 -9.35 -6.88
C ILE A 163 15.46 -8.06 -6.10
N VAL A 164 14.29 -7.80 -5.54
CA VAL A 164 14.07 -6.72 -4.58
C VAL A 164 13.46 -7.30 -3.33
N VAL A 165 14.11 -7.13 -2.20
CA VAL A 165 13.57 -7.53 -0.90
C VAL A 165 13.39 -6.28 -0.05
N THR A 166 12.21 -6.10 0.51
CA THR A 166 11.88 -4.95 1.34
C THR A 166 11.29 -5.42 2.65
N ALA A 167 11.70 -4.84 3.75
CA ALA A 167 11.14 -5.09 5.07
C ALA A 167 10.75 -3.76 5.72
N GLY A 168 9.64 -3.73 6.42
CA GLY A 168 9.18 -2.52 7.06
C GLY A 168 8.12 -2.74 8.11
N MET A 169 7.66 -1.65 8.66
CA MET A 169 6.53 -1.61 9.58
C MET A 169 5.61 -0.46 9.23
N SER A 170 4.38 -0.53 9.69
CA SER A 170 3.45 0.60 9.65
C SER A 170 2.95 0.93 11.05
N ALA A 171 2.74 2.21 11.31
CA ALA A 171 2.19 2.71 12.55
C ALA A 171 1.22 3.86 12.27
N THR A 172 0.28 4.06 13.18
CA THR A 172 -0.71 5.15 13.09
C THR A 172 -0.81 5.93 14.37
N SER A 173 -1.23 7.19 14.21
CA SER A 173 -1.72 8.02 15.32
C SER A 173 -3.01 8.68 14.88
N SER A 174 -4.10 8.37 15.57
CA SER A 174 -5.47 8.85 15.31
C SER A 174 -6.04 8.56 13.91
N TYR A 175 -5.31 7.84 13.07
CA TYR A 175 -5.65 7.63 11.66
C TYR A 175 -6.98 6.86 11.47
N PHE A 176 -7.28 5.91 12.34
CA PHE A 176 -8.52 5.15 12.30
C PHE A 176 -9.66 5.79 13.10
N GLY A 177 -9.47 7.03 13.58
CA GLY A 177 -10.47 7.90 14.18
C GLY A 177 -11.37 7.28 15.25
N ALA A 178 -12.56 7.81 15.36
CA ALA A 178 -13.58 7.37 16.31
C ALA A 178 -14.12 5.95 16.04
N ALA A 179 -13.96 5.43 14.82
CA ALA A 179 -14.42 4.08 14.49
C ALA A 179 -13.66 3.01 15.28
N PHE A 180 -12.43 3.31 15.72
CA PHE A 180 -11.56 2.38 16.43
C PHE A 180 -10.71 3.11 17.48
N GLU A 181 -11.33 3.50 18.58
CA GLU A 181 -10.78 4.38 19.66
C GLU A 181 -9.38 4.02 20.19
N GLN A 182 -8.78 2.92 19.79
CA GLN A 182 -7.49 2.44 20.30
C GLN A 182 -6.55 1.90 19.24
N ALA A 183 -6.75 2.22 17.96
CA ALA A 183 -5.94 1.71 16.84
C ALA A 183 -4.59 2.43 16.66
N ASN A 184 -4.12 3.14 17.66
CA ASN A 184 -2.82 3.81 17.62
C ASN A 184 -1.66 2.82 17.83
N GLY A 185 -0.50 3.14 17.25
CA GLY A 185 0.71 2.36 17.37
C GLY A 185 1.01 1.49 16.13
N ALA A 186 1.82 0.46 16.32
CA ALA A 186 2.23 -0.44 15.24
C ALA A 186 1.03 -1.21 14.68
N GLN A 187 0.83 -1.11 13.37
CA GLN A 187 -0.28 -1.77 12.67
C GLN A 187 0.16 -3.08 12.04
N ALA A 188 1.29 -3.09 11.37
CA ALA A 188 1.82 -4.28 10.73
C ALA A 188 3.35 -4.24 10.64
N TRP A 189 3.92 -5.44 10.54
CA TRP A 189 5.29 -5.70 10.12
C TRP A 189 5.23 -6.54 8.86
N TRP A 190 6.12 -6.29 7.91
CA TRP A 190 6.09 -7.02 6.65
C TRP A 190 7.49 -7.23 6.07
N VAL A 191 7.62 -8.33 5.33
CA VAL A 191 8.76 -8.60 4.45
C VAL A 191 8.21 -9.01 3.10
N LYS A 192 8.61 -8.30 2.04
CA LYS A 192 8.19 -8.54 0.66
C LYS A 192 9.40 -8.86 -0.21
N ALA A 193 9.29 -9.90 -1.02
CA ALA A 193 10.25 -10.21 -2.07
C ALA A 193 9.57 -10.08 -3.44
N GLU A 194 10.23 -9.44 -4.39
CA GLU A 194 9.80 -9.21 -5.76
C GLU A 194 10.89 -9.68 -6.72
N LEU A 195 10.49 -10.25 -7.84
CA LEU A 195 11.38 -10.73 -8.91
C LEU A 195 11.00 -10.07 -10.24
N PRO A 196 11.38 -8.80 -10.50
CA PRO A 196 11.15 -8.18 -11.79
C PRO A 196 11.87 -8.93 -12.91
N VAL A 197 11.11 -9.54 -13.82
CA VAL A 197 11.59 -10.31 -14.96
C VAL A 197 11.28 -9.54 -16.24
N LYS A 198 12.30 -9.11 -16.96
CA LYS A 198 12.14 -8.49 -18.28
C LYS A 198 11.71 -9.55 -19.28
N LEU A 199 10.55 -9.36 -19.87
CA LEU A 199 10.06 -10.25 -20.93
C LEU A 199 10.71 -9.88 -22.25
N GLY A 200 10.75 -10.78 -23.21
CA GLY A 200 11.36 -10.53 -24.52
C GLY A 200 10.75 -9.38 -25.34
N VAL A 201 9.67 -8.78 -24.86
CA VAL A 201 9.05 -7.57 -25.41
C VAL A 201 9.65 -6.34 -24.75
N LYS A 202 10.02 -5.35 -25.56
CA LYS A 202 10.60 -4.09 -25.07
C LYS A 202 9.69 -3.44 -24.04
N ASN A 203 10.26 -3.02 -22.92
CA ASN A 203 9.60 -2.30 -21.84
C ASN A 203 8.51 -3.10 -21.09
N LEU A 204 8.40 -4.41 -21.31
CA LEU A 204 7.43 -5.28 -20.64
C LEU A 204 8.13 -6.14 -19.60
N SER A 205 7.62 -6.13 -18.39
CA SER A 205 8.12 -6.94 -17.28
C SER A 205 7.00 -7.67 -16.56
N LEU A 206 7.28 -8.88 -16.10
CA LEU A 206 6.46 -9.60 -15.14
C LEU A 206 7.12 -9.48 -13.76
N VAL A 207 6.35 -9.11 -12.75
CA VAL A 207 6.83 -8.90 -11.39
C VAL A 207 6.07 -9.81 -10.42
N PRO A 208 6.44 -11.10 -10.31
CA PRO A 208 5.93 -11.94 -9.24
C PRO A 208 6.46 -11.47 -7.89
N PHE A 209 5.62 -11.64 -6.86
CA PHE A 209 5.98 -11.27 -5.50
C PHE A 209 5.39 -12.19 -4.45
N VAL A 210 6.02 -12.21 -3.29
CA VAL A 210 5.47 -12.77 -2.06
C VAL A 210 5.71 -11.80 -0.91
N SER A 211 4.73 -11.63 -0.05
CA SER A 211 4.81 -10.80 1.15
C SER A 211 4.37 -11.58 2.36
N PHE A 212 5.18 -11.54 3.40
CA PHE A 212 4.90 -12.09 4.73
C PHE A 212 4.53 -10.91 5.63
N ASN A 213 3.37 -10.99 6.29
CA ASN A 213 2.81 -9.87 7.03
C ASN A 213 2.39 -10.33 8.43
N TRP A 214 2.77 -9.56 9.45
CA TRP A 214 2.42 -9.78 10.85
C TRP A 214 1.62 -8.61 11.38
N ALA A 215 0.49 -8.88 12.01
CA ALA A 215 -0.32 -7.85 12.63
C ALA A 215 0.39 -7.25 13.85
N GLY A 216 0.46 -5.93 13.90
CA GLY A 216 0.94 -5.17 15.04
C GLY A 216 -0.13 -5.01 16.13
N CYS A 217 0.29 -4.46 17.27
CA CYS A 217 -0.62 -4.28 18.42
C CYS A 217 -1.82 -3.36 18.12
N GLY A 218 -1.67 -2.38 17.23
CA GLY A 218 -2.74 -1.50 16.78
C GLY A 218 -3.79 -2.26 15.96
N ALA A 219 -3.36 -3.03 14.95
CA ALA A 219 -4.25 -3.85 14.13
C ALA A 219 -5.00 -4.90 14.96
N LEU A 220 -4.33 -5.53 15.93
CA LEU A 220 -4.95 -6.48 16.85
C LEU A 220 -6.03 -5.84 17.73
N LYS A 221 -5.90 -4.57 18.10
CA LYS A 221 -6.91 -3.82 18.83
C LYS A 221 -8.13 -3.49 17.95
N VAL A 222 -7.89 -3.09 16.70
CA VAL A 222 -8.94 -2.90 15.69
C VAL A 222 -9.73 -4.20 15.55
N ASN A 223 -9.04 -5.30 15.37
CA ASN A 223 -9.66 -6.61 15.21
C ASN A 223 -10.52 -6.99 16.42
N LYS A 224 -10.03 -6.80 17.64
CA LYS A 224 -10.82 -7.07 18.86
C LYS A 224 -12.08 -6.22 18.96
N GLY A 225 -12.05 -4.98 18.48
CA GLY A 225 -13.22 -4.09 18.45
C GLY A 225 -14.29 -4.51 17.41
N LEU A 226 -13.89 -5.28 16.41
CA LEU A 226 -14.77 -5.81 15.35
C LEU A 226 -15.32 -7.20 15.68
N ASP A 227 -14.75 -7.86 16.70
CA ASP A 227 -15.08 -9.25 17.03
C ASP A 227 -16.31 -9.33 17.94
N LYS A 228 -17.42 -9.75 17.38
CA LYS A 228 -18.53 -10.39 18.10
C LYS A 228 -18.81 -11.81 17.61
N GLY A 229 -17.92 -12.39 16.80
CA GLY A 229 -18.07 -13.74 16.24
C GLY A 229 -16.82 -14.59 16.44
N ASP A 230 -17.00 -15.84 16.76
CA ASP A 230 -16.05 -16.85 17.24
C ASP A 230 -14.85 -17.24 16.33
N LYS A 231 -14.40 -16.42 15.38
CA LYS A 231 -13.25 -16.75 14.55
C LYS A 231 -11.98 -16.02 15.02
N PRO A 232 -10.90 -16.75 15.40
CA PRO A 232 -9.66 -16.14 15.81
C PRO A 232 -9.00 -15.41 14.64
N TYR A 233 -8.59 -14.17 14.84
CA TYR A 233 -7.84 -13.40 13.86
C TYR A 233 -6.48 -14.02 13.61
N LYS A 234 -6.08 -14.04 12.33
CA LYS A 234 -4.73 -14.47 11.97
C LYS A 234 -3.76 -13.33 12.22
N ASN A 235 -2.83 -13.53 13.15
CA ASN A 235 -1.74 -12.59 13.42
C ASN A 235 -0.69 -12.57 12.30
N PHE A 236 -0.76 -13.51 11.36
CA PHE A 236 0.16 -13.70 10.27
C PHE A 236 -0.59 -14.01 8.97
N GLY A 237 -0.16 -13.41 7.88
CA GLY A 237 -0.71 -13.65 6.54
C GLY A 237 0.38 -13.66 5.48
N VAL A 238 0.19 -14.47 4.47
CA VAL A 238 1.03 -14.51 3.27
C VAL A 238 0.20 -14.00 2.10
N VAL A 239 0.77 -13.05 1.36
CA VAL A 239 0.18 -12.54 0.11
C VAL A 239 1.14 -12.84 -1.02
N ALA A 240 0.68 -13.52 -2.04
CA ALA A 240 1.45 -13.80 -3.23
C ALA A 240 0.70 -13.28 -4.47
N GLY A 241 1.43 -12.86 -5.47
CA GLY A 241 0.82 -12.33 -6.68
C GLY A 241 1.84 -12.09 -7.78
N ALA A 242 1.37 -11.50 -8.86
CA ALA A 242 2.21 -11.04 -9.95
C ALA A 242 1.56 -9.84 -10.63
N SER A 243 2.37 -8.92 -11.13
CA SER A 243 1.94 -7.79 -11.95
C SER A 243 2.65 -7.81 -13.29
N LEU A 244 1.92 -7.52 -14.36
CA LEU A 244 2.48 -7.22 -15.66
C LEU A 244 2.63 -5.71 -15.76
N VAL A 245 3.84 -5.24 -16.04
CA VAL A 245 4.20 -3.81 -16.04
C VAL A 245 4.74 -3.44 -17.41
N TYR A 246 4.17 -2.41 -18.02
CA TYR A 246 4.63 -1.84 -19.27
C TYR A 246 5.03 -0.37 -19.08
N SER A 247 6.29 -0.05 -19.41
CA SER A 247 6.85 1.31 -19.35
C SER A 247 7.02 1.87 -20.77
N PHE A 248 6.40 3.01 -21.07
CA PHE A 248 6.44 3.68 -22.36
C PHE A 248 7.29 4.97 -22.35
#